data_53215873ad9f913638a624fee20ce65b
#
_entry.id   53215873ad9f913638a624fee20ce65b
#
_cell.length_a   1.000
_cell.length_b   1.000
_cell.length_c   1.000
_cell.angle_alpha   90.00
_cell.angle_beta   90.00
_cell.angle_gamma   90.00
#
_symmetry.space_group_name_H-M   'P 1'
#
loop_
_entity.id
_entity.type
_entity.pdbx_description
1 polymer ?
#
loop_
_entity_poly.entity_id
_entity_poly.type
_entity_poly.pdbx_seq_one_letter_code
_entity_poly.pdbx_strand_id
1 'polypeptide(L)'
;METDTLLSGRYRLGARVGTGGMADVHRATDELLSREVAVKILRASDADRERFADEACTVARLNHPGIVTVLDAGLDEDRPFIVMELVDGPTLAQALAAAGALDPDRARAIGEQVAAALAYAHAQGIVHRDVKPGNVLLRPDGTACLADFGIACMVGRSLVHTTEGLVVGSPAYVAPEQVAMEDVGPATDVYSLGLVLLEALTGRRAFEGSGVEVAYARMRSAPTIPVSLGTPWVTTLAAMT
;
A
#
# COMPACT_ATOMS: atom_id res chain seq x y z
N MET A 1 8.71 -27.52 -2.25
CA MET A 1 7.80 -28.04 -3.29
C MET A 1 7.25 -26.83 -4.00
N GLU A 2 7.76 -26.54 -5.21
CA GLU A 2 7.14 -25.54 -6.09
C GLU A 2 5.74 -26.06 -6.41
N THR A 3 4.73 -25.31 -6.04
CA THR A 3 3.35 -25.60 -6.44
C THR A 3 3.24 -25.25 -7.92
N ASP A 4 3.21 -26.29 -8.75
CA ASP A 4 2.99 -26.19 -10.21
C ASP A 4 1.51 -25.79 -10.49
N THR A 5 1.07 -24.70 -9.85
CA THR A 5 -0.30 -24.22 -9.92
C THR A 5 -0.39 -23.21 -11.05
N LEU A 6 -1.15 -23.56 -12.09
CA LEU A 6 -1.46 -22.69 -13.22
C LEU A 6 -2.78 -21.97 -12.94
N LEU A 7 -2.70 -20.71 -12.55
CA LEU A 7 -3.85 -19.86 -12.27
C LEU A 7 -4.51 -19.43 -13.59
N SER A 8 -5.81 -19.65 -13.69
CA SER A 8 -6.63 -19.30 -14.87
C SER A 8 -6.05 -19.80 -16.20
N GLY A 9 -5.34 -20.94 -16.19
CA GLY A 9 -4.73 -21.54 -17.38
C GLY A 9 -3.60 -20.72 -18.01
N ARG A 10 -3.10 -19.66 -17.35
CA ARG A 10 -2.13 -18.72 -17.92
C ARG A 10 -0.97 -18.35 -17.02
N TYR A 11 -1.21 -18.16 -15.74
CA TYR A 11 -0.18 -17.65 -14.82
C TYR A 11 0.38 -18.78 -13.96
N ARG A 12 1.60 -19.21 -14.24
CA ARG A 12 2.30 -20.22 -13.43
C ARG A 12 2.82 -19.58 -12.17
N LEU A 13 2.23 -19.95 -11.04
CA LEU A 13 2.62 -19.41 -9.73
C LEU A 13 3.97 -19.97 -9.30
N GLY A 14 4.87 -19.07 -8.91
CA GLY A 14 6.16 -19.37 -8.29
C GLY A 14 6.18 -19.05 -6.80
N ALA A 15 7.33 -18.60 -6.32
CA ALA A 15 7.53 -18.27 -4.92
C ALA A 15 6.58 -17.19 -4.43
N ARG A 16 6.06 -17.36 -3.22
CA ARG A 16 5.29 -16.33 -2.54
C ARG A 16 6.26 -15.25 -2.06
N VAL A 17 6.04 -14.01 -2.53
CA VAL A 17 6.87 -12.84 -2.23
C VAL A 17 6.25 -11.91 -1.19
N GLY A 18 4.94 -12.07 -0.92
CA GLY A 18 4.24 -11.30 0.11
C GLY A 18 3.06 -12.07 0.68
N THR A 19 2.75 -11.84 1.95
CA THR A 19 1.56 -12.36 2.62
C THR A 19 0.95 -11.28 3.50
N GLY A 20 -0.37 -11.16 3.45
CA GLY A 20 -1.14 -10.23 4.28
C GLY A 20 -2.46 -10.85 4.71
N GLY A 21 -3.21 -10.16 5.56
CA GLY A 21 -4.51 -10.63 6.05
C GLY A 21 -5.54 -10.84 4.95
N MET A 22 -5.41 -10.11 3.83
CA MET A 22 -6.41 -10.08 2.75
C MET A 22 -5.96 -10.78 1.47
N ALA A 23 -4.67 -11.02 1.27
CA ALA A 23 -4.14 -11.59 0.03
C ALA A 23 -2.76 -12.22 0.23
N ASP A 24 -2.43 -13.13 -0.69
CA ASP A 24 -1.07 -13.60 -0.90
C ASP A 24 -0.58 -13.07 -2.26
N VAL A 25 0.70 -12.65 -2.31
CA VAL A 25 1.34 -12.19 -3.54
C VAL A 25 2.41 -13.18 -3.95
N HIS A 26 2.33 -13.64 -5.19
CA HIS A 26 3.26 -14.59 -5.78
C HIS A 26 4.03 -13.94 -6.94
N ARG A 27 5.33 -14.26 -7.05
CA ARG A 27 6.01 -14.16 -8.33
C ARG A 27 5.41 -15.21 -9.25
N ALA A 28 5.16 -14.88 -10.51
CA ALA A 28 4.57 -15.79 -11.46
C ALA A 28 5.11 -15.55 -12.86
N THR A 29 4.92 -16.54 -13.74
CA THR A 29 5.21 -16.42 -15.18
C THR A 29 3.90 -16.35 -15.95
N ASP A 30 3.70 -15.29 -16.73
CA ASP A 30 2.66 -15.21 -17.76
C ASP A 30 3.11 -16.08 -18.93
N GLU A 31 2.60 -17.29 -19.05
CA GLU A 31 3.02 -18.25 -20.08
C GLU A 31 2.65 -17.81 -21.49
N LEU A 32 1.59 -17.02 -21.64
CA LEU A 32 1.17 -16.50 -22.94
C LEU A 32 2.15 -15.45 -23.48
N LEU A 33 2.64 -14.57 -22.63
CA LEU A 33 3.53 -13.45 -23.00
C LEU A 33 5.00 -13.70 -22.62
N SER A 34 5.32 -14.86 -22.03
CA SER A 34 6.67 -15.26 -21.61
C SER A 34 7.38 -14.19 -20.78
N ARG A 35 6.68 -13.64 -19.78
CA ARG A 35 7.20 -12.58 -18.89
C ARG A 35 6.92 -12.88 -17.44
N GLU A 36 7.78 -12.35 -16.54
CA GLU A 36 7.54 -12.41 -15.11
C GLU A 36 6.54 -11.33 -14.69
N VAL A 37 5.67 -11.69 -13.75
CA VAL A 37 4.62 -10.84 -13.19
C VAL A 37 4.48 -11.08 -11.70
N ALA A 38 3.83 -10.16 -10.98
CA ALA A 38 3.35 -10.38 -9.63
C ALA A 38 1.85 -10.71 -9.69
N VAL A 39 1.44 -11.79 -9.03
CA VAL A 39 0.03 -12.20 -8.95
C VAL A 39 -0.42 -12.10 -7.51
N LYS A 40 -1.41 -11.26 -7.26
CA LYS A 40 -2.05 -11.07 -5.96
C LYS A 40 -3.37 -11.81 -5.94
N ILE A 41 -3.48 -12.85 -5.10
CA ILE A 41 -4.68 -13.67 -4.93
C ILE A 41 -5.41 -13.18 -3.67
N LEU A 42 -6.65 -12.74 -3.84
CA LEU A 42 -7.45 -12.15 -2.77
C LEU A 42 -8.21 -13.25 -2.01
N ARG A 43 -8.32 -13.06 -0.69
CA ARG A 43 -9.18 -13.85 0.20
C ARG A 43 -10.51 -13.10 0.36
N ALA A 44 -11.33 -13.12 -0.68
CA ALA A 44 -12.57 -12.35 -0.75
C ALA A 44 -13.80 -13.17 -0.31
N SER A 45 -14.78 -12.50 0.28
CA SER A 45 -16.15 -13.04 0.48
C SER A 45 -16.96 -12.92 -0.81
N ASP A 46 -18.12 -13.58 -0.87
CA ASP A 46 -19.03 -13.52 -2.04
C ASP A 46 -19.46 -12.09 -2.38
N ALA A 47 -19.74 -11.28 -1.37
CA ALA A 47 -20.12 -9.86 -1.55
C ALA A 47 -18.98 -8.99 -2.12
N ASP A 48 -17.72 -9.37 -1.90
CA ASP A 48 -16.57 -8.64 -2.39
C ASP A 48 -16.27 -8.94 -3.86
N ARG A 49 -16.71 -10.08 -4.39
CA ARG A 49 -16.45 -10.52 -5.77
C ARG A 49 -17.18 -9.67 -6.81
N GLU A 50 -18.42 -9.27 -6.53
CA GLU A 50 -19.20 -8.43 -7.45
C GLU A 50 -18.58 -7.04 -7.65
N ARG A 51 -17.96 -6.49 -6.59
CA ARG A 51 -17.29 -5.17 -6.62
C ARG A 51 -15.89 -5.24 -7.22
N PHE A 52 -15.28 -6.42 -7.16
CA PHE A 52 -13.89 -6.62 -7.59
C PHE A 52 -13.65 -6.21 -9.04
N ALA A 53 -14.52 -6.61 -9.97
CA ALA A 53 -14.34 -6.35 -11.40
C ALA A 53 -14.35 -4.86 -11.72
N ASP A 54 -15.28 -4.09 -11.14
CA ASP A 54 -15.42 -2.65 -11.38
C ASP A 54 -14.25 -1.86 -10.81
N GLU A 55 -13.81 -2.23 -9.60
CA GLU A 55 -12.70 -1.58 -8.93
C GLU A 55 -11.36 -1.93 -9.60
N ALA A 56 -11.16 -3.19 -9.99
CA ALA A 56 -9.98 -3.60 -10.77
C ALA A 56 -9.87 -2.84 -12.09
N CYS A 57 -10.98 -2.64 -12.81
CA CYS A 57 -11.03 -1.84 -14.03
C CYS A 57 -10.66 -0.36 -13.75
N THR A 58 -11.04 0.17 -12.59
CA THR A 58 -10.72 1.55 -12.21
C THR A 58 -9.23 1.72 -11.94
N VAL A 59 -8.62 0.81 -11.19
CA VAL A 59 -7.18 0.85 -10.88
C VAL A 59 -6.33 0.56 -12.13
N ALA A 60 -6.80 -0.32 -13.02
CA ALA A 60 -6.09 -0.65 -14.27
C ALA A 60 -5.93 0.54 -15.23
N ARG A 61 -6.71 1.62 -15.06
CA ARG A 61 -6.57 2.86 -15.84
C ARG A 61 -5.41 3.73 -15.38
N LEU A 62 -4.87 3.50 -14.18
CA LEU A 62 -3.72 4.27 -13.69
C LEU A 62 -2.45 3.89 -14.45
N ASN A 63 -1.85 4.86 -15.11
CA ASN A 63 -0.59 4.70 -15.84
C ASN A 63 0.36 5.84 -15.46
N HIS A 64 1.24 5.56 -14.49
CA HIS A 64 2.21 6.53 -13.98
C HIS A 64 3.47 5.79 -13.51
N PRO A 65 4.69 6.27 -13.74
CA PRO A 65 5.93 5.57 -13.36
C PRO A 65 6.05 5.29 -11.87
N GLY A 66 5.45 6.13 -11.02
CA GLY A 66 5.38 5.94 -9.57
C GLY A 66 4.20 5.07 -9.10
N ILE A 67 3.49 4.38 -9.98
CA ILE A 67 2.39 3.46 -9.64
C ILE A 67 2.69 2.10 -10.24
N VAL A 68 2.55 1.03 -9.45
CA VAL A 68 2.66 -0.35 -9.94
C VAL A 68 1.54 -0.63 -10.94
N THR A 69 1.91 -0.99 -12.16
CA THR A 69 0.97 -1.19 -13.27
C THR A 69 0.15 -2.47 -13.07
N VAL A 70 -1.17 -2.37 -13.12
CA VAL A 70 -2.06 -3.53 -13.22
C VAL A 70 -2.09 -3.98 -14.67
N LEU A 71 -1.78 -5.27 -14.91
CA LEU A 71 -1.66 -5.87 -16.22
C LEU A 71 -2.89 -6.69 -16.61
N ASP A 72 -3.53 -7.31 -15.61
CA ASP A 72 -4.72 -8.16 -15.80
C ASP A 72 -5.44 -8.35 -14.46
N ALA A 73 -6.70 -8.78 -14.50
CA ALA A 73 -7.46 -9.17 -13.34
C ALA A 73 -8.50 -10.22 -13.73
N GLY A 74 -8.83 -11.13 -12.81
CA GLY A 74 -9.76 -12.20 -13.10
C GLY A 74 -10.22 -12.98 -11.88
N LEU A 75 -10.95 -14.05 -12.15
CA LEU A 75 -11.38 -15.04 -11.18
C LEU A 75 -10.82 -16.42 -11.56
N ASP A 76 -10.33 -17.14 -10.57
CA ASP A 76 -9.88 -18.53 -10.70
C ASP A 76 -10.58 -19.36 -9.62
N GLU A 77 -11.46 -20.27 -10.00
CA GLU A 77 -12.32 -21.04 -9.05
C GLU A 77 -12.95 -20.13 -7.98
N ASP A 78 -13.57 -19.02 -8.40
CA ASP A 78 -14.16 -18.00 -7.54
C ASP A 78 -13.16 -17.20 -6.68
N ARG A 79 -11.86 -17.36 -6.84
CA ARG A 79 -10.83 -16.55 -6.16
C ARG A 79 -10.43 -15.37 -7.03
N PRO A 80 -10.70 -14.14 -6.61
CA PRO A 80 -10.25 -12.94 -7.32
C PRO A 80 -8.73 -12.85 -7.31
N PHE A 81 -8.15 -12.49 -8.44
CA PHE A 81 -6.71 -12.23 -8.55
C PHE A 81 -6.43 -10.99 -9.40
N ILE A 82 -5.32 -10.34 -9.11
CA ILE A 82 -4.80 -9.21 -9.87
C ILE A 82 -3.38 -9.56 -10.31
N VAL A 83 -3.08 -9.33 -11.58
CA VAL A 83 -1.76 -9.46 -12.17
C VAL A 83 -1.16 -8.07 -12.32
N MET A 84 0.05 -7.90 -11.82
CA MET A 84 0.76 -6.62 -11.81
C MET A 84 2.16 -6.79 -12.40
N GLU A 85 2.77 -5.69 -12.80
CA GLU A 85 4.20 -5.69 -13.07
C GLU A 85 4.97 -6.21 -11.84
N LEU A 86 5.98 -7.03 -12.08
CA LEU A 86 6.88 -7.46 -11.03
C LEU A 86 7.93 -6.39 -10.80
N VAL A 87 7.94 -5.81 -9.61
CA VAL A 87 8.98 -4.89 -9.18
C VAL A 87 10.06 -5.68 -8.44
N ASP A 88 11.25 -5.76 -9.05
CA ASP A 88 12.37 -6.54 -8.51
C ASP A 88 13.19 -5.68 -7.54
N GLY A 89 12.67 -5.50 -6.34
CA GLY A 89 13.29 -4.72 -5.29
C GLY A 89 12.55 -4.83 -3.95
N PRO A 90 13.14 -4.33 -2.86
CA PRO A 90 12.53 -4.37 -1.55
C PRO A 90 11.37 -3.37 -1.42
N THR A 91 10.49 -3.62 -0.49
CA THR A 91 9.58 -2.58 0.02
C THR A 91 10.35 -1.57 0.88
N LEU A 92 9.81 -0.36 1.02
CA LEU A 92 10.36 0.62 1.96
C LEU A 92 10.36 0.08 3.40
N ALA A 93 9.37 -0.75 3.77
CA ALA A 93 9.35 -1.41 5.07
C ALA A 93 10.56 -2.34 5.28
N GLN A 94 10.93 -3.12 4.26
CA GLN A 94 12.10 -3.97 4.30
C GLN A 94 13.39 -3.16 4.35
N ALA A 95 13.48 -2.08 3.58
CA ALA A 95 14.62 -1.17 3.60
C ALA A 95 14.80 -0.50 4.98
N LEU A 96 13.71 -0.05 5.61
CA LEU A 96 13.73 0.51 6.96
C LEU A 96 14.10 -0.53 8.02
N ALA A 97 13.60 -1.76 7.90
CA ALA A 97 13.95 -2.84 8.82
C ALA A 97 15.46 -3.19 8.75
N ALA A 98 16.07 -3.07 7.57
CA ALA A 98 17.49 -3.34 7.36
C ALA A 98 18.41 -2.19 7.78
N ALA A 99 18.02 -0.93 7.49
CA ALA A 99 18.85 0.26 7.66
C ALA A 99 18.51 1.10 8.90
N GLY A 100 17.33 0.93 9.49
CA GLY A 100 16.76 1.83 10.49
C GLY A 100 16.18 3.07 9.80
N ALA A 101 16.81 4.22 9.99
CA ALA A 101 16.43 5.46 9.31
C ALA A 101 17.11 5.58 7.93
N LEU A 102 16.47 6.31 7.03
CA LEU A 102 17.05 6.70 5.74
C LEU A 102 17.76 8.04 5.84
N ASP A 103 18.71 8.24 4.91
CA ASP A 103 19.26 9.56 4.65
C ASP A 103 18.13 10.53 4.25
N PRO A 104 18.13 11.80 4.74
CA PRO A 104 17.08 12.77 4.47
C PRO A 104 16.85 13.06 2.98
N ASP A 105 17.90 13.08 2.14
CA ASP A 105 17.74 13.29 0.71
C ASP A 105 17.10 12.09 0.03
N ARG A 106 17.40 10.88 0.48
CA ARG A 106 16.74 9.67 0.00
C ARG A 106 15.27 9.63 0.41
N ALA A 107 14.98 9.97 1.67
CA ALA A 107 13.59 10.05 2.14
C ALA A 107 12.79 11.09 1.34
N ARG A 108 13.41 12.26 1.02
CA ARG A 108 12.81 13.30 0.19
C ARG A 108 12.52 12.79 -1.22
N ALA A 109 13.48 12.15 -1.88
CA ALA A 109 13.32 11.64 -3.24
C ALA A 109 12.18 10.60 -3.32
N ILE A 110 12.07 9.70 -2.35
CA ILE A 110 10.97 8.74 -2.24
C ILE A 110 9.65 9.47 -2.01
N GLY A 111 9.62 10.43 -1.09
CA GLY A 111 8.42 11.22 -0.77
C GLY A 111 7.88 11.99 -1.97
N GLU A 112 8.75 12.65 -2.74
CA GLU A 112 8.40 13.38 -3.96
C GLU A 112 7.76 12.45 -5.01
N GLN A 113 8.34 11.26 -5.22
CA GLN A 113 7.82 10.28 -6.19
C GLN A 113 6.47 9.70 -5.77
N VAL A 114 6.31 9.34 -4.49
CA VAL A 114 5.04 8.86 -3.95
C VAL A 114 3.98 9.97 -3.98
N ALA A 115 4.32 11.19 -3.62
CA ALA A 115 3.40 12.34 -3.70
C ALA A 115 2.95 12.61 -5.15
N ALA A 116 3.84 12.51 -6.13
CA ALA A 116 3.49 12.64 -7.55
C ALA A 116 2.53 11.53 -8.01
N ALA A 117 2.76 10.29 -7.58
CA ALA A 117 1.87 9.15 -7.86
C ALA A 117 0.48 9.35 -7.25
N LEU A 118 0.41 9.79 -5.99
CA LEU A 118 -0.85 10.11 -5.33
C LEU A 118 -1.58 11.26 -6.01
N ALA A 119 -0.89 12.35 -6.34
CA ALA A 119 -1.49 13.49 -7.04
C ALA A 119 -2.09 13.08 -8.39
N TYR A 120 -1.40 12.19 -9.14
CA TYR A 120 -1.91 11.65 -10.39
C TYR A 120 -3.20 10.82 -10.16
N ALA A 121 -3.23 9.93 -9.17
CA ALA A 121 -4.39 9.11 -8.86
C ALA A 121 -5.57 9.97 -8.37
N HIS A 122 -5.31 10.96 -7.52
CA HIS A 122 -6.32 11.91 -7.02
C HIS A 122 -6.96 12.72 -8.16
N ALA A 123 -6.19 13.12 -9.17
CA ALA A 123 -6.72 13.79 -10.36
C ALA A 123 -7.64 12.87 -11.19
N GLN A 124 -7.55 11.55 -11.02
CA GLN A 124 -8.47 10.56 -11.61
C GLN A 124 -9.62 10.18 -10.65
N GLY A 125 -9.75 10.85 -9.51
CA GLY A 125 -10.78 10.57 -8.49
C GLY A 125 -10.49 9.32 -7.65
N ILE A 126 -9.25 8.80 -7.66
CA ILE A 126 -8.86 7.58 -6.95
C ILE A 126 -8.04 7.94 -5.72
N VAL A 127 -8.51 7.56 -4.54
CA VAL A 127 -7.80 7.69 -3.25
C VAL A 127 -7.21 6.33 -2.88
N HIS A 128 -5.95 6.30 -2.45
CA HIS A 128 -5.22 5.04 -2.14
C HIS A 128 -5.73 4.36 -0.85
N ARG A 129 -5.93 5.13 0.21
CA ARG A 129 -6.49 4.72 1.52
C ARG A 129 -5.61 3.79 2.38
N ASP A 130 -4.48 3.28 1.87
CA ASP A 130 -3.58 2.37 2.59
C ASP A 130 -2.10 2.69 2.27
N VAL A 131 -1.73 3.97 2.32
CA VAL A 131 -0.33 4.40 2.13
C VAL A 131 0.48 3.99 3.35
N LYS A 132 1.47 3.11 3.14
CA LYS A 132 2.36 2.57 4.18
C LYS A 132 3.68 2.10 3.58
N PRO A 133 4.76 1.93 4.37
CA PRO A 133 6.05 1.49 3.85
C PRO A 133 6.02 0.14 3.14
N GLY A 134 5.08 -0.74 3.50
CA GLY A 134 4.92 -2.04 2.84
C GLY A 134 4.37 -1.96 1.41
N ASN A 135 3.69 -0.85 1.07
CA ASN A 135 3.11 -0.61 -0.25
C ASN A 135 3.98 0.30 -1.13
N VAL A 136 5.10 0.81 -0.62
CA VAL A 136 6.10 1.55 -1.39
C VAL A 136 7.20 0.58 -1.80
N LEU A 137 7.33 0.29 -3.09
CA LEU A 137 8.36 -0.58 -3.67
C LEU A 137 9.52 0.28 -4.18
N LEU A 138 10.74 -0.19 -3.95
CA LEU A 138 11.96 0.48 -4.38
C LEU A 138 12.58 -0.30 -5.54
N ARG A 139 12.61 0.29 -6.72
CA ARG A 139 13.21 -0.32 -7.92
C ARG A 139 14.74 -0.36 -7.81
N PRO A 140 15.43 -1.24 -8.57
CA PRO A 140 16.90 -1.32 -8.57
C PRO A 140 17.59 -0.02 -9.00
N ASP A 141 16.94 0.84 -9.79
CA ASP A 141 17.42 2.16 -10.20
C ASP A 141 17.25 3.24 -9.11
N GLY A 142 16.70 2.88 -7.95
CA GLY A 142 16.45 3.77 -6.82
C GLY A 142 15.13 4.52 -6.89
N THR A 143 14.32 4.33 -7.93
CA THR A 143 12.99 4.94 -8.01
C THR A 143 11.98 4.20 -7.11
N ALA A 144 11.01 4.95 -6.58
CA ALA A 144 9.92 4.42 -5.76
C ALA A 144 8.63 4.34 -6.55
N CYS A 145 7.86 3.28 -6.34
CA CYS A 145 6.50 3.18 -6.85
C CYS A 145 5.55 2.64 -5.78
N LEU A 146 4.29 3.08 -5.86
CA LEU A 146 3.24 2.75 -4.93
C LEU A 146 2.39 1.61 -5.49
N ALA A 147 2.24 0.55 -4.70
CA ALA A 147 1.42 -0.62 -5.00
C ALA A 147 0.09 -0.57 -4.24
N ASP A 148 -0.83 -1.43 -4.62
CA ASP A 148 -2.07 -1.71 -3.88
C ASP A 148 -3.09 -0.56 -3.81
N PHE A 149 -3.19 0.26 -4.86
CA PHE A 149 -4.25 1.27 -4.99
C PHE A 149 -5.64 0.64 -4.85
N GLY A 150 -6.45 1.19 -3.96
CA GLY A 150 -7.89 0.91 -3.85
C GLY A 150 -8.30 -0.51 -3.46
N ILE A 151 -7.37 -1.47 -3.38
CA ILE A 151 -7.68 -2.88 -3.11
C ILE A 151 -8.35 -3.08 -1.73
N ALA A 152 -8.09 -2.18 -0.78
CA ALA A 152 -8.77 -2.20 0.52
C ALA A 152 -10.29 -1.92 0.41
N CYS A 153 -10.72 -1.14 -0.60
CA CYS A 153 -12.13 -0.93 -0.93
C CYS A 153 -12.76 -2.13 -1.63
N MET A 154 -11.98 -2.84 -2.47
CA MET A 154 -12.44 -4.04 -3.20
C MET A 154 -12.94 -5.15 -2.28
N VAL A 155 -12.43 -5.23 -1.07
CA VAL A 155 -12.76 -6.29 -0.10
C VAL A 155 -13.83 -5.81 0.91
N GLY A 156 -14.58 -4.72 0.62
CA GLY A 156 -15.73 -4.27 1.41
C GLY A 156 -15.46 -4.00 2.90
N ARG A 157 -14.19 -4.08 3.31
CA ARG A 157 -13.78 -3.93 4.70
C ARG A 157 -13.24 -2.53 4.95
N SER A 158 -14.06 -1.70 5.57
CA SER A 158 -13.56 -0.54 6.31
C SER A 158 -12.42 -1.01 7.21
N LEU A 159 -11.24 -0.37 7.14
CA LEU A 159 -10.01 -0.75 7.86
C LEU A 159 -10.19 -0.90 9.40
N VAL A 160 -11.37 -0.62 9.93
CA VAL A 160 -11.64 -0.50 11.37
C VAL A 160 -12.69 -1.46 11.91
N HIS A 161 -13.44 -2.22 11.08
CA HIS A 161 -14.51 -3.07 11.61
C HIS A 161 -14.43 -4.53 11.13
N THR A 162 -14.06 -5.39 12.07
CA THR A 162 -14.71 -6.71 12.21
C THR A 162 -15.65 -6.65 13.40
N THR A 163 -16.76 -7.38 13.35
CA THR A 163 -17.74 -7.57 14.45
C THR A 163 -17.11 -8.02 15.78
N GLU A 164 -15.82 -8.27 15.81
CA GLU A 164 -15.03 -8.73 16.97
C GLU A 164 -13.98 -7.69 17.45
N GLY A 165 -14.05 -6.43 16.99
CA GLY A 165 -13.10 -5.40 17.43
C GLY A 165 -11.68 -5.55 16.89
N LEU A 166 -11.47 -6.41 15.89
CA LEU A 166 -10.15 -6.60 15.28
C LEU A 166 -9.91 -5.53 14.21
N VAL A 167 -8.89 -4.70 14.41
CA VAL A 167 -8.38 -3.76 13.40
C VAL A 167 -7.66 -4.57 12.32
N VAL A 168 -8.28 -4.75 11.15
CA VAL A 168 -7.67 -5.40 10.00
C VAL A 168 -6.91 -4.33 9.21
N GLY A 169 -5.59 -4.47 9.11
CA GLY A 169 -4.70 -3.54 8.43
C GLY A 169 -3.49 -3.16 9.29
N SER A 170 -2.68 -2.22 8.79
CA SER A 170 -1.56 -1.64 9.56
C SER A 170 -2.04 -0.36 10.23
N PRO A 171 -2.53 -0.38 11.48
CA PRO A 171 -3.14 0.78 12.14
C PRO A 171 -2.16 1.94 12.32
N ALA A 172 -0.86 1.71 12.12
CA ALA A 172 0.19 2.70 12.33
C ALA A 172 0.12 3.91 11.37
N TYR A 173 -0.52 3.78 10.21
CA TYR A 173 -0.53 4.83 9.16
C TYR A 173 -1.94 5.32 8.79
N VAL A 174 -2.98 4.76 9.39
CA VAL A 174 -4.39 5.13 9.14
C VAL A 174 -4.63 6.58 9.53
N ALA A 175 -5.34 7.35 8.74
CA ALA A 175 -5.66 8.74 9.04
C ALA A 175 -6.80 8.88 10.08
N PRO A 176 -6.90 10.02 10.81
CA PRO A 176 -7.93 10.23 11.83
C PRO A 176 -9.36 10.03 11.32
N GLU A 177 -9.67 10.56 10.13
CA GLU A 177 -11.00 10.43 9.48
C GLU A 177 -11.35 8.98 9.15
N GLN A 178 -10.36 8.13 8.81
CA GLN A 178 -10.59 6.70 8.62
C GLN A 178 -10.98 5.99 9.93
N VAL A 179 -10.37 6.41 11.04
CA VAL A 179 -10.70 5.88 12.38
C VAL A 179 -12.08 6.37 12.81
N ALA A 180 -12.40 7.63 12.52
CA ALA A 180 -13.69 8.25 12.83
C ALA A 180 -14.83 7.77 11.91
N MET A 181 -14.51 7.03 10.84
CA MET A 181 -15.45 6.62 9.77
C MET A 181 -16.12 7.82 9.08
N GLU A 182 -15.36 8.88 8.91
CA GLU A 182 -15.74 10.07 8.17
C GLU A 182 -15.39 9.93 6.68
N ASP A 183 -15.70 10.95 5.89
CA ASP A 183 -15.41 10.96 4.46
C ASP A 183 -13.90 10.94 4.19
N VAL A 184 -13.47 9.92 3.46
CA VAL A 184 -12.07 9.69 3.10
C VAL A 184 -11.77 10.33 1.75
N GLY A 185 -10.78 11.21 1.71
CA GLY A 185 -10.37 11.95 0.53
C GLY A 185 -8.86 11.97 0.31
N PRO A 186 -8.37 12.80 -0.65
CA PRO A 186 -6.94 12.97 -0.92
C PRO A 186 -6.09 13.29 0.31
N ALA A 187 -6.62 14.05 1.27
CA ALA A 187 -5.94 14.41 2.51
C ALA A 187 -5.54 13.20 3.34
N THR A 188 -6.33 12.13 3.33
CA THR A 188 -6.05 10.86 3.99
C THR A 188 -4.71 10.26 3.55
N ASP A 189 -4.45 10.25 2.24
CA ASP A 189 -3.21 9.71 1.68
C ASP A 189 -2.02 10.61 2.02
N VAL A 190 -2.23 11.94 2.05
CA VAL A 190 -1.20 12.93 2.43
C VAL A 190 -0.80 12.73 3.90
N TYR A 191 -1.77 12.56 4.80
CA TYR A 191 -1.52 12.27 6.19
C TYR A 191 -0.69 10.97 6.35
N SER A 192 -1.13 9.90 5.70
CA SER A 192 -0.45 8.60 5.76
C SER A 192 0.97 8.70 5.19
N LEU A 193 1.20 9.43 4.09
CA LEU A 193 2.53 9.71 3.56
C LEU A 193 3.39 10.49 4.55
N GLY A 194 2.82 11.46 5.27
CA GLY A 194 3.52 12.19 6.34
C GLY A 194 4.06 11.25 7.42
N LEU A 195 3.26 10.27 7.87
CA LEU A 195 3.69 9.26 8.83
C LEU A 195 4.77 8.31 8.27
N VAL A 196 4.66 7.93 7.00
CA VAL A 196 5.68 7.12 6.29
C VAL A 196 7.01 7.86 6.25
N LEU A 197 7.01 9.15 5.91
CA LEU A 197 8.22 9.97 5.85
C LEU A 197 8.82 10.21 7.24
N LEU A 198 7.97 10.43 8.26
CA LEU A 198 8.44 10.56 9.64
C LEU A 198 9.15 9.28 10.10
N GLU A 199 8.59 8.11 9.81
CA GLU A 199 9.26 6.84 10.11
C GLU A 199 10.54 6.66 9.29
N ALA A 200 10.53 7.01 8.00
CA ALA A 200 11.71 6.92 7.14
C ALA A 200 12.89 7.77 7.67
N LEU A 201 12.62 8.94 8.23
CA LEU A 201 13.62 9.86 8.77
C LEU A 201 14.08 9.49 10.18
N THR A 202 13.22 8.87 10.98
CA THR A 202 13.50 8.60 12.42
C THR A 202 13.83 7.15 12.70
N GLY A 203 13.47 6.22 11.79
CA GLY A 203 13.51 4.78 12.01
C GLY A 203 12.48 4.27 13.01
N ARG A 204 11.51 5.10 13.41
CA ARG A 204 10.50 4.78 14.42
C ARG A 204 9.11 5.19 13.94
N ARG A 205 8.11 4.36 14.25
CA ARG A 205 6.71 4.71 13.98
C ARG A 205 6.28 5.91 14.83
N ALA A 206 5.46 6.76 14.23
CA ALA A 206 4.91 7.94 14.91
C ALA A 206 4.01 7.58 16.12
N PHE A 207 3.31 6.46 15.99
CA PHE A 207 2.45 5.92 17.03
C PHE A 207 2.83 4.47 17.30
N GLU A 208 3.18 4.17 18.56
CA GLU A 208 3.54 2.83 19.02
C GLU A 208 2.42 2.24 19.88
N GLY A 209 2.30 0.91 19.89
CA GLY A 209 1.28 0.19 20.66
C GLY A 209 0.58 -0.89 19.83
N SER A 210 -0.50 -1.43 20.37
CA SER A 210 -1.27 -2.50 19.73
C SER A 210 -2.57 -1.97 19.09
N GLY A 211 -2.88 -2.46 17.89
CA GLY A 211 -4.19 -2.43 17.24
C GLY A 211 -4.99 -1.15 17.45
N VAL A 212 -6.03 -1.26 18.27
CA VAL A 212 -7.03 -0.21 18.51
C VAL A 212 -6.44 1.01 19.22
N GLU A 213 -5.49 0.83 20.14
CA GLU A 213 -4.87 1.94 20.90
C GLU A 213 -4.11 2.89 19.97
N VAL A 214 -3.34 2.32 19.02
CA VAL A 214 -2.61 3.09 18.01
C VAL A 214 -3.57 3.84 17.09
N ALA A 215 -4.69 3.22 16.72
CA ALA A 215 -5.70 3.88 15.89
C ALA A 215 -6.31 5.10 16.60
N TYR A 216 -6.63 5.00 17.89
CA TYR A 216 -7.23 6.10 18.65
C TYR A 216 -6.23 7.17 19.12
N ALA A 217 -4.94 6.86 19.24
CA ALA A 217 -3.93 7.83 19.66
C ALA A 217 -3.90 9.08 18.76
N ARG A 218 -4.02 8.90 17.43
CA ARG A 218 -4.01 10.00 16.45
C ARG A 218 -5.25 10.89 16.47
N MET A 219 -6.37 10.41 17.04
CA MET A 219 -7.55 11.25 17.25
C MET A 219 -7.37 12.21 18.44
N ARG A 220 -6.35 11.97 19.28
CA ARG A 220 -6.10 12.74 20.50
C ARG A 220 -4.90 13.68 20.38
N SER A 221 -3.93 13.36 19.53
CA SER A 221 -2.70 14.11 19.38
C SER A 221 -2.09 13.97 18.00
N ALA A 222 -1.50 15.05 17.48
CA ALA A 222 -0.63 15.00 16.33
C ALA A 222 0.64 14.17 16.63
N PRO A 223 1.31 13.62 15.61
CA PRO A 223 2.57 12.90 15.79
C PRO A 223 3.68 13.85 16.31
N THR A 224 4.57 13.31 17.13
CA THR A 224 5.73 14.08 17.59
C THR A 224 6.79 14.13 16.49
N ILE A 225 7.06 15.34 15.99
CA ILE A 225 8.07 15.59 14.95
C ILE A 225 9.35 16.11 15.63
N PRO A 226 10.48 15.37 15.57
CA PRO A 226 11.72 15.81 16.18
C PRO A 226 12.28 17.07 15.51
N VAL A 227 12.57 18.11 16.29
CA VAL A 227 13.17 19.38 15.80
C VAL A 227 14.55 19.16 15.17
N SER A 228 15.24 18.07 15.53
CA SER A 228 16.52 17.66 14.94
C SER A 228 16.48 17.35 13.46
N LEU A 229 15.28 17.12 12.88
CA LEU A 229 15.11 16.94 11.45
C LEU A 229 15.34 18.21 10.62
N GLY A 230 15.40 19.36 11.29
CA GLY A 230 15.57 20.67 10.66
C GLY A 230 14.25 21.27 10.17
N THR A 231 14.26 22.61 10.03
CA THR A 231 13.05 23.40 9.72
C THR A 231 12.28 22.92 8.48
N PRO A 232 12.91 22.59 7.33
CA PRO A 232 12.17 22.17 6.16
C PRO A 232 11.32 20.91 6.42
N TRP A 233 11.90 19.90 7.06
CA TRP A 233 11.19 18.66 7.37
C TRP A 233 10.11 18.86 8.41
N VAL A 234 10.41 19.62 9.48
CA VAL A 234 9.44 19.89 10.54
C VAL A 234 8.22 20.62 9.97
N THR A 235 8.42 21.64 9.14
CA THR A 235 7.32 22.38 8.51
C THR A 235 6.51 21.49 7.56
N THR A 236 7.17 20.70 6.71
CA THR A 236 6.50 19.81 5.76
C THR A 236 5.67 18.76 6.48
N LEU A 237 6.28 18.04 7.43
CA LEU A 237 5.57 16.98 8.17
C LEU A 237 4.42 17.52 9.00
N ALA A 238 4.57 18.68 9.65
CA ALA A 238 3.50 19.32 10.40
C ALA A 238 2.33 19.80 9.52
N ALA A 239 2.57 20.09 8.24
CA ALA A 239 1.52 20.44 7.29
C ALA A 239 0.81 19.20 6.73
N MET A 240 1.42 18.00 6.81
CA MET A 240 0.85 16.75 6.33
C MET A 240 0.08 16.00 7.41
N THR A 241 0.43 16.19 8.69
CA THR A 241 -0.06 15.41 9.84
C THR A 241 -0.66 16.28 10.93
#